data_dcd71bf1dea24bc3ed9f062a264790f2
#
_entry.id   dcd71bf1dea24bc3ed9f062a264790f2
#
_cell.length_a   1.000
_cell.length_b   1.000
_cell.length_c   1.000
_cell.angle_alpha   90.00
_cell.angle_beta   90.00
_cell.angle_gamma   90.00
#
_symmetry.space_group_name_H-M   'P 1'
#
loop_
_entity.id
_entity.type
_entity.pdbx_description
1 polymer ?
#
loop_
_entity_poly.entity_id
_entity_poly.type
_entity_poly.pdbx_seq_one_letter_code
_entity_poly.pdbx_strand_id
1 'polypeptide(L)'
;MAGNSTFTWRPNLTLDSKTSPFDSPLPMTHPSFKDVKPVSWKRFNIAGTLVTIYGLQELPAKPSAVTCFWLLHGRGDTQDSMSFTAAAFINTWNERRKDGDKNLICVCFDQRNHGSRMIDNRANESWKGGNPTHGPDMFTLFSGTAQDVSMLITHLPSYLPFRPVEHFCGGVSLGAHATWQAVMRDSRITAGLMVIGCADYARLMTDRAIRSKLASCTNSDPPGRDFLGSDDFPQALIEAVEQFDPAGILLGELDTVTGDDHLHPPSETEKARLRPIMREKLAGKKLIALSGGRDRLVPYEQSEPFLTWLKKALDKNDGWFNDCGTELEDILDPDARHEFSAPMRKEAERWLCDLLAGNPDKARRSSKM
;
A
#
# COMPACT_ATOMS: atom_id res chain seq x y z
N MET A 1 -9.89 -25.14 39.80
CA MET A 1 -8.77 -25.91 39.20
C MET A 1 -8.73 -25.55 37.73
N ALA A 2 -7.85 -24.62 37.37
CA ALA A 2 -7.67 -24.22 35.99
C ALA A 2 -6.64 -25.16 35.34
N GLY A 3 -7.10 -25.96 34.39
CA GLY A 3 -6.25 -26.87 33.64
C GLY A 3 -5.29 -26.09 32.75
N ASN A 4 -3.99 -26.20 33.02
CA ASN A 4 -2.93 -25.77 32.13
C ASN A 4 -3.00 -26.61 30.85
N SER A 5 -3.66 -26.10 29.82
CA SER A 5 -3.56 -26.63 28.47
C SER A 5 -2.22 -26.18 27.91
N THR A 6 -1.21 -27.05 27.97
CA THR A 6 0.03 -26.88 27.20
C THR A 6 -0.29 -27.09 25.73
N PHE A 7 -0.56 -25.98 25.04
CA PHE A 7 -0.71 -25.98 23.59
C PHE A 7 0.66 -26.21 22.97
N THR A 8 0.95 -27.46 22.60
CA THR A 8 2.15 -27.77 21.83
C THR A 8 1.94 -27.30 20.38
N TRP A 9 2.64 -26.25 20.01
CA TRP A 9 2.67 -25.73 18.63
C TRP A 9 3.08 -26.86 17.67
N ARG A 10 2.22 -27.19 16.71
CA ARG A 10 2.52 -28.14 15.65
C ARG A 10 3.05 -27.40 14.42
N PRO A 11 4.35 -27.53 14.07
CA PRO A 11 4.96 -26.81 12.96
C PRO A 11 4.64 -27.36 11.56
N ASN A 12 3.58 -28.15 11.37
CA ASN A 12 3.42 -29.02 10.21
C ASN A 12 2.33 -28.57 9.23
N LEU A 13 2.50 -27.40 8.62
CA LEU A 13 1.86 -27.08 7.33
C LEU A 13 2.77 -26.14 6.54
N THR A 14 4.03 -26.52 6.39
CA THR A 14 4.90 -25.93 5.37
C THR A 14 4.58 -26.60 4.04
N LEU A 15 4.06 -25.83 3.11
CA LEU A 15 4.13 -26.21 1.71
C LEU A 15 5.60 -26.06 1.31
N ASP A 16 6.30 -27.19 1.14
CA ASP A 16 7.65 -27.21 0.56
C ASP A 16 7.55 -26.73 -0.88
N SER A 17 7.63 -25.42 -1.09
CA SER A 17 7.91 -24.92 -2.43
C SER A 17 9.38 -25.23 -2.69
N LYS A 18 9.66 -26.04 -3.72
CA LYS A 18 11.01 -26.44 -4.11
C LYS A 18 11.88 -25.27 -4.63
N THR A 19 11.28 -24.08 -4.81
CA THR A 19 11.95 -22.88 -5.32
C THR A 19 11.99 -21.79 -4.26
N SER A 20 13.16 -21.22 -4.05
CA SER A 20 13.35 -20.08 -3.17
C SER A 20 12.64 -18.85 -3.74
N PRO A 21 11.96 -18.02 -2.92
CA PRO A 21 11.43 -16.72 -3.37
C PRO A 21 12.51 -15.80 -3.92
N PHE A 22 13.76 -15.99 -3.54
CA PHE A 22 14.92 -15.21 -4.02
C PHE A 22 15.41 -15.65 -5.40
N ASP A 23 14.92 -16.75 -5.94
CA ASP A 23 15.18 -17.19 -7.33
C ASP A 23 14.18 -16.56 -8.32
N SER A 24 13.15 -15.88 -7.82
CA SER A 24 12.16 -15.21 -8.66
C SER A 24 12.77 -14.00 -9.36
N PRO A 25 12.45 -13.74 -10.64
CA PRO A 25 12.89 -12.53 -11.31
C PRO A 25 12.39 -11.29 -10.57
N LEU A 26 13.15 -10.20 -10.61
CA LEU A 26 12.81 -8.89 -10.03
C LEU A 26 12.09 -8.02 -11.08
N PRO A 27 10.77 -8.13 -11.25
CA PRO A 27 10.14 -7.56 -12.44
C PRO A 27 10.01 -6.05 -12.42
N MET A 28 9.77 -5.42 -11.27
CA MET A 28 9.55 -3.96 -11.18
C MET A 28 10.48 -3.27 -10.18
N THR A 29 11.47 -3.98 -9.67
CA THR A 29 12.42 -3.42 -8.70
C THR A 29 13.70 -2.98 -9.40
N HIS A 30 14.23 -1.85 -8.97
CA HIS A 30 15.48 -1.33 -9.46
C HIS A 30 16.63 -2.34 -9.24
N PRO A 31 17.62 -2.42 -10.14
CA PRO A 31 18.80 -3.32 -10.01
C PRO A 31 19.52 -3.26 -8.66
N SER A 32 19.39 -2.15 -7.91
CA SER A 32 19.98 -1.98 -6.57
C SER A 32 19.50 -2.99 -5.52
N PHE A 33 18.40 -3.71 -5.77
CA PHE A 33 17.96 -4.79 -4.87
C PHE A 33 18.69 -6.11 -5.09
N LYS A 34 19.45 -6.29 -6.20
CA LYS A 34 20.16 -7.54 -6.50
C LYS A 34 21.24 -7.88 -5.48
N ASP A 35 21.84 -6.87 -4.85
CA ASP A 35 22.93 -7.04 -3.88
C ASP A 35 22.44 -7.21 -2.44
N VAL A 36 21.11 -7.29 -2.23
CA VAL A 36 20.52 -7.48 -0.91
C VAL A 36 20.74 -8.92 -0.46
N LYS A 37 21.31 -9.08 0.74
CA LYS A 37 21.50 -10.40 1.35
C LYS A 37 20.16 -11.05 1.67
N PRO A 38 19.89 -12.28 1.19
CA PRO A 38 18.69 -13.02 1.54
C PRO A 38 18.51 -13.19 3.05
N VAL A 39 17.26 -13.26 3.48
CA VAL A 39 16.87 -13.58 4.86
C VAL A 39 16.07 -14.88 4.90
N SER A 40 15.85 -15.43 6.09
CA SER A 40 15.01 -16.62 6.26
C SER A 40 13.59 -16.38 5.77
N TRP A 41 12.95 -17.42 5.27
CA TRP A 41 11.55 -17.38 4.85
C TRP A 41 10.82 -18.69 5.19
N LYS A 42 9.50 -18.57 5.35
CA LYS A 42 8.63 -19.73 5.57
C LYS A 42 7.25 -19.46 4.99
N ARG A 43 6.66 -20.46 4.31
CA ARG A 43 5.32 -20.39 3.73
C ARG A 43 4.29 -21.09 4.58
N PHE A 44 3.09 -20.50 4.63
CA PHE A 44 1.93 -21.00 5.32
C PHE A 44 0.72 -20.96 4.39
N ASN A 45 -0.19 -21.91 4.55
CA ASN A 45 -1.52 -21.82 3.97
C ASN A 45 -2.49 -21.32 5.04
N ILE A 46 -3.03 -20.11 4.84
CA ILE A 46 -4.01 -19.49 5.73
C ILE A 46 -5.28 -19.24 4.94
N ALA A 47 -6.33 -19.99 5.24
CA ALA A 47 -7.63 -19.92 4.57
C ALA A 47 -7.53 -19.99 3.02
N GLY A 48 -6.67 -20.89 2.50
CA GLY A 48 -6.44 -21.04 1.05
C GLY A 48 -5.51 -19.99 0.44
N THR A 49 -5.01 -19.04 1.22
CA THR A 49 -4.02 -18.07 0.78
C THR A 49 -2.61 -18.54 1.13
N LEU A 50 -1.74 -18.62 0.13
CA LEU A 50 -0.32 -18.91 0.34
C LEU A 50 0.36 -17.64 0.85
N VAL A 51 0.88 -17.69 2.08
CA VAL A 51 1.51 -16.56 2.78
C VAL A 51 2.97 -16.89 3.05
N THR A 52 3.89 -16.03 2.59
CA THR A 52 5.32 -16.13 2.87
C THR A 52 5.71 -15.13 3.95
N ILE A 53 6.35 -15.59 5.00
CA ILE A 53 6.87 -14.78 6.10
C ILE A 53 8.39 -14.77 6.01
N TYR A 54 8.97 -13.59 5.99
CA TYR A 54 10.41 -13.36 5.96
C TYR A 54 10.91 -12.88 7.33
N GLY A 55 12.10 -13.31 7.73
CA GLY A 55 12.76 -12.79 8.92
C GLY A 55 12.47 -13.54 10.21
N LEU A 56 11.89 -14.75 10.16
CA LEU A 56 11.57 -15.50 11.38
C LEU A 56 12.80 -16.02 12.14
N GLN A 57 13.88 -16.39 11.45
CA GLN A 57 15.12 -16.88 12.08
C GLN A 57 16.03 -15.73 12.53
N GLU A 58 15.81 -14.54 12.02
CA GLU A 58 16.49 -13.31 12.41
C GLU A 58 15.94 -12.70 13.70
N LEU A 59 14.82 -13.23 14.21
CA LEU A 59 14.27 -12.84 15.51
C LEU A 59 15.08 -13.45 16.66
N PRO A 60 15.19 -12.76 17.81
CA PRO A 60 15.73 -13.39 19.01
C PRO A 60 14.83 -14.54 19.48
N ALA A 61 15.38 -15.47 20.27
CA ALA A 61 14.66 -16.65 20.75
C ALA A 61 13.36 -16.34 21.50
N LYS A 62 13.27 -15.17 22.13
CA LYS A 62 12.08 -14.64 22.81
C LYS A 62 11.88 -13.18 22.38
N PRO A 63 11.25 -12.92 21.24
CA PRO A 63 11.03 -11.56 20.79
C PRO A 63 10.03 -10.84 21.70
N SER A 64 10.41 -9.69 22.23
CA SER A 64 9.56 -8.89 23.14
C SER A 64 8.42 -8.18 22.43
N ALA A 65 8.71 -7.61 21.27
CA ALA A 65 7.76 -6.90 20.42
C ALA A 65 8.10 -7.15 18.96
N VAL A 66 7.14 -7.58 18.16
CA VAL A 66 7.33 -7.84 16.74
C VAL A 66 6.34 -6.98 15.94
N THR A 67 6.88 -6.14 15.06
CA THR A 67 6.13 -5.45 14.02
C THR A 67 6.02 -6.36 12.80
N CYS A 68 4.82 -6.48 12.26
CA CYS A 68 4.53 -7.24 11.05
C CYS A 68 4.32 -6.27 9.89
N PHE A 69 5.18 -6.30 8.88
CA PHE A 69 5.08 -5.46 7.70
C PHE A 69 4.54 -6.27 6.52
N TRP A 70 3.30 -5.98 6.12
CA TRP A 70 2.63 -6.57 4.97
C TRP A 70 3.13 -5.92 3.69
N LEU A 71 3.73 -6.68 2.78
CA LEU A 71 4.28 -6.19 1.53
C LEU A 71 3.51 -6.73 0.34
N LEU A 72 2.94 -5.83 -0.46
CA LEU A 72 2.06 -6.12 -1.58
C LEU A 72 2.76 -5.84 -2.91
N HIS A 73 2.77 -6.83 -3.80
CA HIS A 73 3.47 -6.79 -5.09
C HIS A 73 2.75 -5.94 -6.16
N GLY A 74 3.41 -5.67 -7.27
CA GLY A 74 2.86 -4.98 -8.44
C GLY A 74 1.94 -5.86 -9.30
N ARG A 75 1.24 -5.25 -10.26
CA ARG A 75 0.42 -5.96 -11.24
C ARG A 75 1.30 -6.83 -12.14
N GLY A 76 0.87 -8.07 -12.36
CA GLY A 76 1.61 -9.06 -13.15
C GLY A 76 2.72 -9.79 -12.40
N ASP A 77 2.99 -9.37 -11.15
CA ASP A 77 3.98 -9.98 -10.27
C ASP A 77 3.37 -11.06 -9.38
N THR A 78 4.18 -11.60 -8.50
CA THR A 78 3.79 -12.54 -7.44
C THR A 78 4.36 -12.09 -6.10
N GLN A 79 3.94 -12.73 -5.00
CA GLN A 79 4.50 -12.46 -3.67
C GLN A 79 6.03 -12.60 -3.62
N ASP A 80 6.62 -13.46 -4.46
CA ASP A 80 8.06 -13.70 -4.48
C ASP A 80 8.85 -12.50 -5.01
N SER A 81 8.24 -11.62 -5.82
CA SER A 81 8.87 -10.37 -6.26
C SER A 81 9.20 -9.41 -5.12
N MET A 82 8.54 -9.58 -3.96
CA MET A 82 8.78 -8.75 -2.77
C MET A 82 9.89 -9.30 -1.87
N SER A 83 10.51 -10.44 -2.21
CA SER A 83 11.53 -11.12 -1.38
C SER A 83 12.72 -10.21 -1.05
N PHE A 84 13.29 -9.55 -2.06
CA PHE A 84 14.43 -8.67 -1.87
C PHE A 84 14.07 -7.35 -1.17
N THR A 85 12.85 -6.85 -1.36
CA THR A 85 12.33 -5.70 -0.60
C THR A 85 12.20 -6.06 0.88
N ALA A 86 11.61 -7.23 1.18
CA ALA A 86 11.51 -7.75 2.54
C ALA A 86 12.89 -7.92 3.19
N ALA A 87 13.82 -8.54 2.47
CA ALA A 87 15.20 -8.74 2.93
C ALA A 87 15.93 -7.40 3.18
N ALA A 88 15.77 -6.41 2.29
CA ALA A 88 16.36 -5.09 2.45
C ALA A 88 15.87 -4.42 3.74
N PHE A 89 14.57 -4.42 4.00
CA PHE A 89 13.99 -3.81 5.18
C PHE A 89 14.44 -4.51 6.47
N ILE A 90 14.43 -5.86 6.49
CA ILE A 90 14.86 -6.64 7.65
C ILE A 90 16.35 -6.42 7.92
N ASN A 91 17.21 -6.50 6.90
CA ASN A 91 18.65 -6.31 7.06
C ASN A 91 18.97 -4.90 7.54
N THR A 92 18.41 -3.87 6.88
CA THR A 92 18.65 -2.46 7.26
C THR A 92 18.19 -2.19 8.69
N TRP A 93 17.06 -2.74 9.11
CA TRP A 93 16.60 -2.60 10.50
C TRP A 93 17.50 -3.35 11.48
N ASN A 94 17.84 -4.60 11.20
CA ASN A 94 18.70 -5.41 12.08
C ASN A 94 20.11 -4.83 12.28
N GLU A 95 20.63 -4.10 11.30
CA GLU A 95 21.91 -3.37 11.41
C GLU A 95 21.80 -2.11 12.31
N ARG A 96 20.62 -1.53 12.44
CA ARG A 96 20.39 -0.25 13.14
C ARG A 96 19.77 -0.41 14.52
N ARG A 97 18.99 -1.47 14.72
CA ARG A 97 18.24 -1.70 15.96
C ARG A 97 19.19 -1.89 17.15
N LYS A 98 18.74 -1.45 18.31
CA LYS A 98 19.40 -1.63 19.61
C LYS A 98 18.64 -2.66 20.45
N ASP A 99 19.27 -3.10 21.53
CA ASP A 99 18.61 -3.94 22.51
C ASP A 99 17.37 -3.22 23.07
N GLY A 100 16.24 -3.90 23.06
CA GLY A 100 14.94 -3.36 23.50
C GLY A 100 14.09 -2.73 22.40
N ASP A 101 14.65 -2.49 21.21
CA ASP A 101 13.85 -2.04 20.06
C ASP A 101 12.92 -3.15 19.57
N LYS A 102 11.89 -2.75 18.79
CA LYS A 102 10.97 -3.68 18.14
C LYS A 102 11.70 -4.59 17.16
N ASN A 103 11.18 -5.79 16.98
CA ASN A 103 11.63 -6.71 15.95
C ASN A 103 10.76 -6.57 14.71
N LEU A 104 11.26 -6.98 13.55
CA LEU A 104 10.57 -6.86 12.26
C LEU A 104 10.47 -8.22 11.57
N ILE A 105 9.28 -8.55 11.10
CA ILE A 105 9.04 -9.56 10.07
C ILE A 105 8.30 -8.92 8.91
N CYS A 106 8.55 -9.42 7.68
CA CYS A 106 7.78 -9.04 6.51
C CYS A 106 6.89 -10.20 6.07
N VAL A 107 5.69 -9.89 5.62
CA VAL A 107 4.69 -10.88 5.20
C VAL A 107 4.19 -10.54 3.81
N CYS A 108 4.26 -11.50 2.90
CA CYS A 108 3.83 -11.37 1.53
C CYS A 108 2.82 -12.47 1.17
N PHE A 109 1.91 -12.17 0.26
CA PHE A 109 0.98 -13.14 -0.32
C PHE A 109 0.60 -12.70 -1.73
N ASP A 110 0.18 -13.65 -2.56
CA ASP A 110 -0.31 -13.31 -3.89
C ASP A 110 -1.64 -12.56 -3.80
N GLN A 111 -1.71 -11.37 -4.40
CA GLN A 111 -2.95 -10.62 -4.50
C GLN A 111 -3.97 -11.41 -5.33
N ARG A 112 -5.25 -11.07 -5.22
CA ARG A 112 -6.30 -11.74 -6.00
C ARG A 112 -5.97 -11.69 -7.49
N ASN A 113 -6.26 -12.75 -8.19
CA ASN A 113 -5.97 -12.94 -9.62
C ASN A 113 -4.48 -12.82 -10.01
N HIS A 114 -3.55 -13.09 -9.07
CA HIS A 114 -2.10 -13.10 -9.32
C HIS A 114 -1.46 -14.35 -8.72
N GLY A 115 -0.30 -14.75 -9.25
CA GLY A 115 0.50 -15.85 -8.76
C GLY A 115 -0.30 -17.13 -8.53
N SER A 116 -0.26 -17.69 -7.33
CA SER A 116 -1.01 -18.90 -6.94
C SER A 116 -2.54 -18.74 -6.95
N ARG A 117 -3.03 -17.50 -7.10
CA ARG A 117 -4.46 -17.17 -7.12
C ARG A 117 -4.94 -16.71 -8.51
N MET A 118 -4.15 -16.91 -9.54
CA MET A 118 -4.48 -16.54 -10.92
C MET A 118 -5.65 -17.37 -11.44
N ILE A 119 -6.70 -16.68 -11.91
CA ILE A 119 -7.90 -17.29 -12.52
C ILE A 119 -8.02 -16.85 -13.98
N ASP A 120 -7.92 -15.53 -14.23
CA ASP A 120 -8.06 -14.95 -15.58
C ASP A 120 -7.00 -13.88 -15.78
N ASN A 121 -6.00 -14.19 -16.61
CA ASN A 121 -4.91 -13.26 -16.91
C ASN A 121 -5.40 -12.01 -17.64
N ARG A 122 -6.48 -12.11 -18.44
CA ARG A 122 -7.03 -10.98 -19.20
C ARG A 122 -7.60 -9.90 -18.26
N ALA A 123 -8.18 -10.28 -17.12
CA ALA A 123 -8.67 -9.34 -16.12
C ALA A 123 -7.57 -8.46 -15.50
N ASN A 124 -6.29 -8.85 -15.65
CA ASN A 124 -5.16 -8.02 -15.24
C ASN A 124 -4.69 -7.04 -16.33
N GLU A 125 -5.22 -7.14 -17.56
CA GLU A 125 -4.81 -6.27 -18.65
C GLU A 125 -5.46 -4.88 -18.59
N SER A 126 -4.87 -3.93 -19.33
CA SER A 126 -5.46 -2.62 -19.53
C SER A 126 -6.52 -2.65 -20.63
N TRP A 127 -7.29 -1.56 -20.81
CA TRP A 127 -8.16 -1.39 -21.98
C TRP A 127 -7.39 -1.59 -23.30
N LYS A 128 -6.17 -1.03 -23.41
CA LYS A 128 -5.30 -1.26 -24.59
C LYS A 128 -4.85 -2.70 -24.74
N GLY A 129 -4.74 -3.44 -23.64
CA GLY A 129 -4.46 -4.87 -23.62
C GLY A 129 -5.67 -5.75 -23.91
N GLY A 130 -6.83 -5.15 -24.16
CA GLY A 130 -8.05 -5.86 -24.56
C GLY A 130 -8.95 -6.26 -23.38
N ASN A 131 -8.78 -5.68 -22.20
CA ASN A 131 -9.70 -5.86 -21.09
C ASN A 131 -10.77 -4.75 -21.07
N PRO A 132 -12.02 -5.02 -21.49
CA PRO A 132 -13.08 -4.01 -21.49
C PRO A 132 -13.52 -3.60 -20.08
N THR A 133 -13.32 -4.46 -19.08
CA THR A 133 -13.71 -4.24 -17.68
C THR A 133 -12.54 -3.77 -16.81
N HIS A 134 -11.49 -3.17 -17.43
CA HIS A 134 -10.29 -2.75 -16.72
C HIS A 134 -10.57 -1.85 -15.49
N GLY A 135 -11.55 -0.94 -15.58
CA GLY A 135 -11.94 -0.09 -14.46
C GLY A 135 -12.46 -0.91 -13.26
N PRO A 136 -13.54 -1.67 -13.39
CA PRO A 136 -14.03 -2.52 -12.29
C PRO A 136 -13.02 -3.55 -11.80
N ASP A 137 -12.30 -4.23 -12.72
CA ASP A 137 -11.35 -5.29 -12.35
C ASP A 137 -10.22 -4.76 -11.46
N MET A 138 -9.60 -3.65 -11.85
CA MET A 138 -8.52 -3.06 -11.05
C MET A 138 -8.99 -2.63 -9.66
N PHE A 139 -10.17 -2.02 -9.56
CA PHE A 139 -10.69 -1.57 -8.26
C PHE A 139 -11.02 -2.74 -7.34
N THR A 140 -11.62 -3.80 -7.88
CA THR A 140 -11.95 -5.00 -7.11
C THR A 140 -10.70 -5.74 -6.62
N LEU A 141 -9.59 -5.70 -7.38
CA LEU A 141 -8.29 -6.22 -6.93
C LEU A 141 -7.77 -5.45 -5.72
N PHE A 142 -7.83 -4.11 -5.72
CA PHE A 142 -7.40 -3.30 -4.59
C PHE A 142 -8.22 -3.60 -3.34
N SER A 143 -9.55 -3.52 -3.48
CA SER A 143 -10.49 -3.73 -2.37
C SER A 143 -10.41 -5.15 -1.81
N GLY A 144 -10.31 -6.13 -2.70
CA GLY A 144 -10.17 -7.52 -2.30
C GLY A 144 -8.86 -7.79 -1.56
N THR A 145 -7.74 -7.22 -2.04
CA THR A 145 -6.44 -7.34 -1.37
C THR A 145 -6.43 -6.67 0.00
N ALA A 146 -7.04 -5.47 0.14
CA ALA A 146 -7.18 -4.80 1.44
C ALA A 146 -7.99 -5.64 2.45
N GLN A 147 -9.05 -6.34 1.99
CA GLN A 147 -9.80 -7.29 2.82
C GLN A 147 -8.95 -8.49 3.24
N ASP A 148 -8.16 -9.05 2.30
CA ASP A 148 -7.28 -10.18 2.57
C ASP A 148 -6.22 -9.80 3.62
N VAL A 149 -5.63 -8.61 3.57
CA VAL A 149 -4.71 -8.10 4.61
C VAL A 149 -5.41 -8.10 5.99
N SER A 150 -6.61 -7.54 6.10
CA SER A 150 -7.36 -7.49 7.36
C SER A 150 -7.68 -8.89 7.90
N MET A 151 -8.09 -9.82 7.03
CA MET A 151 -8.35 -11.22 7.38
C MET A 151 -7.06 -11.89 7.87
N LEU A 152 -5.95 -11.70 7.15
CA LEU A 152 -4.67 -12.31 7.51
C LEU A 152 -4.10 -11.72 8.81
N ILE A 153 -4.23 -10.43 9.08
CA ILE A 153 -3.88 -9.81 10.38
C ILE A 153 -4.59 -10.52 11.54
N THR A 154 -5.86 -10.87 11.34
CA THR A 154 -6.65 -11.57 12.37
C THR A 154 -6.16 -12.98 12.63
N HIS A 155 -5.82 -13.73 11.60
CA HIS A 155 -5.57 -15.17 11.70
C HIS A 155 -4.09 -15.55 11.79
N LEU A 156 -3.16 -14.73 11.27
CA LEU A 156 -1.73 -15.00 11.29
C LEU A 156 -1.18 -15.35 12.68
N PRO A 157 -1.61 -14.71 13.80
CA PRO A 157 -1.12 -15.05 15.12
C PRO A 157 -1.35 -16.51 15.54
N SER A 158 -2.32 -17.20 14.94
CA SER A 158 -2.56 -18.63 15.20
C SER A 158 -1.50 -19.56 14.58
N TYR A 159 -0.66 -19.04 13.71
CA TYR A 159 0.41 -19.76 13.01
C TYR A 159 1.81 -19.39 13.50
N LEU A 160 1.92 -18.45 14.43
CA LEU A 160 3.17 -17.94 14.98
C LEU A 160 3.30 -18.27 16.47
N PRO A 161 4.53 -18.45 17.00
CA PRO A 161 4.74 -18.67 18.43
C PRO A 161 4.62 -17.37 19.26
N PHE A 162 4.27 -16.25 18.61
CA PHE A 162 4.07 -14.93 19.22
C PHE A 162 2.94 -14.20 18.51
N ARG A 163 2.43 -13.15 19.14
CA ARG A 163 1.47 -12.22 18.52
C ARG A 163 2.20 -10.95 18.10
N PRO A 164 2.17 -10.55 16.83
CA PRO A 164 2.63 -9.23 16.42
C PRO A 164 1.88 -8.13 17.20
N VAL A 165 2.61 -7.11 17.63
CA VAL A 165 2.05 -6.00 18.43
C VAL A 165 1.66 -4.80 17.58
N GLU A 166 2.13 -4.78 16.33
CA GLU A 166 1.93 -3.67 15.40
C GLU A 166 1.92 -4.18 13.96
N HIS A 167 1.15 -3.53 13.12
CA HIS A 167 1.05 -3.87 11.71
C HIS A 167 1.30 -2.64 10.83
N PHE A 168 2.24 -2.76 9.90
CA PHE A 168 2.47 -1.84 8.79
C PHE A 168 1.99 -2.50 7.50
N CYS A 169 1.59 -1.70 6.52
CA CYS A 169 1.27 -2.17 5.18
C CYS A 169 2.05 -1.36 4.16
N GLY A 170 2.61 -2.00 3.15
CA GLY A 170 3.29 -1.32 2.07
C GLY A 170 3.14 -2.08 0.77
N GLY A 171 3.25 -1.37 -0.34
CA GLY A 171 3.13 -2.02 -1.63
C GLY A 171 3.67 -1.17 -2.77
N VAL A 172 3.87 -1.84 -3.90
CA VAL A 172 4.37 -1.24 -5.13
C VAL A 172 3.26 -1.27 -6.18
N SER A 173 2.99 -0.14 -6.85
CA SER A 173 2.03 -0.04 -7.95
C SER A 173 0.64 -0.57 -7.55
N LEU A 174 0.15 -1.68 -8.11
CA LEU A 174 -1.10 -2.35 -7.69
C LEU A 174 -1.17 -2.50 -6.17
N GLY A 175 -0.07 -2.98 -5.55
CA GLY A 175 0.02 -3.15 -4.11
C GLY A 175 -0.05 -1.83 -3.33
N ALA A 176 0.43 -0.73 -3.90
CA ALA A 176 0.33 0.59 -3.27
C ALA A 176 -1.11 1.12 -3.24
N HIS A 177 -1.88 0.90 -4.31
CA HIS A 177 -3.33 1.21 -4.30
C HIS A 177 -4.07 0.39 -3.25
N ALA A 178 -3.77 -0.92 -3.16
CA ALA A 178 -4.33 -1.78 -2.12
C ALA A 178 -3.89 -1.35 -0.70
N THR A 179 -2.65 -0.86 -0.54
CA THR A 179 -2.14 -0.32 0.73
C THR A 179 -2.93 0.90 1.17
N TRP A 180 -3.22 1.85 0.29
CA TRP A 180 -4.09 2.99 0.60
C TRP A 180 -5.44 2.54 1.17
N GLN A 181 -6.10 1.59 0.50
CA GLN A 181 -7.38 1.06 0.97
C GLN A 181 -7.24 0.26 2.29
N ALA A 182 -6.19 -0.55 2.44
CA ALA A 182 -5.96 -1.32 3.67
C ALA A 182 -5.75 -0.40 4.88
N VAL A 183 -4.95 0.67 4.73
CA VAL A 183 -4.72 1.66 5.78
C VAL A 183 -6.01 2.38 6.18
N MET A 184 -6.84 2.76 5.21
CA MET A 184 -8.11 3.43 5.48
C MET A 184 -9.17 2.50 6.08
N ARG A 185 -9.05 1.19 5.85
CA ARG A 185 -10.02 0.17 6.26
C ARG A 185 -9.76 -0.41 7.64
N ASP A 186 -8.49 -0.69 7.97
CA ASP A 186 -8.12 -1.43 9.19
C ASP A 186 -7.35 -0.54 10.17
N SER A 187 -7.96 -0.30 11.34
CA SER A 187 -7.35 0.53 12.39
C SER A 187 -6.09 -0.09 12.99
N ARG A 188 -5.88 -1.40 12.85
CA ARG A 188 -4.67 -2.09 13.34
C ARG A 188 -3.43 -1.80 12.49
N ILE A 189 -3.62 -1.30 11.26
CA ILE A 189 -2.52 -0.85 10.40
C ILE A 189 -2.16 0.58 10.81
N THR A 190 -1.01 0.75 11.43
CA THR A 190 -0.55 2.02 12.01
C THR A 190 0.36 2.81 11.08
N ALA A 191 0.91 2.16 10.03
CA ALA A 191 1.77 2.82 9.06
C ALA A 191 1.56 2.29 7.63
N GLY A 192 1.70 3.17 6.65
CA GLY A 192 1.51 2.87 5.22
C GLY A 192 2.66 3.36 4.35
N LEU A 193 3.22 2.47 3.51
CA LEU A 193 4.22 2.77 2.49
C LEU A 193 3.62 2.57 1.10
N MET A 194 3.37 3.64 0.35
CA MET A 194 2.80 3.61 -0.98
C MET A 194 3.86 3.98 -2.02
N VAL A 195 4.34 2.99 -2.78
CA VAL A 195 5.36 3.20 -3.83
C VAL A 195 4.69 3.18 -5.19
N ILE A 196 4.79 4.28 -5.94
CA ILE A 196 4.22 4.47 -7.28
C ILE A 196 2.74 4.07 -7.38
N GLY A 197 1.95 4.50 -6.38
CA GLY A 197 0.51 4.31 -6.31
C GLY A 197 -0.24 5.64 -6.32
N CYS A 198 -1.54 5.59 -6.54
CA CYS A 198 -2.43 6.74 -6.52
C CYS A 198 -3.53 6.57 -5.48
N ALA A 199 -3.84 7.64 -4.76
CA ALA A 199 -4.90 7.70 -3.76
C ALA A 199 -6.25 8.19 -4.32
N ASP A 200 -6.28 8.52 -5.62
CA ASP A 200 -7.46 9.00 -6.34
C ASP A 200 -7.70 8.11 -7.56
N TYR A 201 -8.56 7.12 -7.38
CA TYR A 201 -8.83 6.14 -8.42
C TYR A 201 -9.61 6.73 -9.60
N ALA A 202 -10.59 7.57 -9.34
CA ALA A 202 -11.41 8.17 -10.37
C ALA A 202 -10.56 9.05 -11.30
N ARG A 203 -9.70 9.90 -10.73
CA ARG A 203 -8.78 10.77 -11.49
C ARG A 203 -7.77 9.95 -12.30
N LEU A 204 -7.13 8.95 -11.70
CA LEU A 204 -6.18 8.08 -12.38
C LEU A 204 -6.83 7.34 -13.56
N MET A 205 -8.05 6.82 -13.37
CA MET A 205 -8.71 6.03 -14.41
C MET A 205 -9.26 6.92 -15.52
N THR A 206 -9.70 8.14 -15.22
CA THR A 206 -10.08 9.13 -16.24
C THR A 206 -8.90 9.47 -17.15
N ASP A 207 -7.73 9.78 -16.59
CA ASP A 207 -6.49 10.02 -17.37
C ASP A 207 -6.13 8.78 -18.22
N ARG A 208 -6.22 7.61 -17.64
CA ARG A 208 -5.90 6.35 -18.31
C ARG A 208 -6.88 6.05 -19.47
N ALA A 209 -8.15 6.35 -19.28
CA ALA A 209 -9.21 6.21 -20.29
C ALA A 209 -9.01 7.19 -21.46
N ILE A 210 -8.67 8.47 -21.16
CA ILE A 210 -8.32 9.47 -22.18
C ILE A 210 -7.12 9.00 -22.99
N ARG A 211 -6.05 8.56 -22.35
CA ARG A 211 -4.84 8.04 -23.02
C ARG A 211 -5.11 6.73 -23.79
N SER A 212 -6.11 5.99 -23.38
CA SER A 212 -6.58 4.77 -24.10
C SER A 212 -7.53 5.10 -25.26
N LYS A 213 -7.95 6.37 -25.39
CA LYS A 213 -8.89 6.86 -26.41
C LYS A 213 -10.24 6.14 -26.35
N LEU A 214 -10.75 5.89 -25.15
CA LEU A 214 -12.08 5.32 -24.98
C LEU A 214 -13.14 6.30 -25.50
N ALA A 215 -14.20 5.78 -26.11
CA ALA A 215 -15.28 6.60 -26.67
C ALA A 215 -15.99 7.41 -25.58
N SER A 216 -16.15 6.85 -24.37
CA SER A 216 -16.70 7.52 -23.18
C SER A 216 -15.90 8.76 -22.76
N CYS A 217 -14.61 8.84 -23.14
CA CYS A 217 -13.77 10.02 -22.85
C CYS A 217 -13.66 10.96 -24.05
N THR A 218 -13.44 10.41 -25.27
CA THR A 218 -13.12 11.22 -26.45
C THR A 218 -14.32 11.92 -27.04
N ASN A 219 -15.54 11.45 -26.76
CA ASN A 219 -16.78 12.03 -27.28
C ASN A 219 -17.36 13.15 -26.41
N SER A 220 -16.72 13.45 -25.26
CA SER A 220 -17.14 14.55 -24.37
C SER A 220 -16.23 15.77 -24.48
N ASP A 221 -16.74 16.94 -24.14
CA ASP A 221 -16.01 18.21 -24.07
C ASP A 221 -16.25 18.86 -22.67
N PRO A 222 -15.24 19.01 -21.84
CA PRO A 222 -13.87 18.54 -22.03
C PRO A 222 -13.76 16.99 -22.05
N PRO A 223 -12.65 16.44 -22.65
CA PRO A 223 -12.44 15.02 -22.70
C PRO A 223 -12.46 14.39 -21.29
N GLY A 224 -13.22 13.28 -21.14
CA GLY A 224 -13.36 12.57 -19.87
C GLY A 224 -14.55 12.99 -19.00
N ARG A 225 -15.26 14.08 -19.35
CA ARG A 225 -16.43 14.55 -18.59
C ARG A 225 -17.51 13.48 -18.42
N ASP A 226 -17.75 12.68 -19.44
CA ASP A 226 -18.81 11.67 -19.46
C ASP A 226 -18.26 10.25 -19.17
N PHE A 227 -17.03 10.13 -18.66
CA PHE A 227 -16.40 8.85 -18.36
C PHE A 227 -16.99 8.19 -17.10
N LEU A 228 -17.10 8.96 -16.02
CA LEU A 228 -17.73 8.47 -14.80
C LEU A 228 -19.24 8.31 -15.03
N GLY A 229 -19.76 7.12 -14.76
CA GLY A 229 -21.14 6.73 -15.07
C GLY A 229 -21.34 6.05 -16.43
N SER A 230 -20.27 5.94 -17.27
CA SER A 230 -20.30 5.20 -18.53
C SER A 230 -20.16 3.68 -18.31
N ASP A 231 -20.28 2.91 -19.41
CA ASP A 231 -20.03 1.46 -19.39
C ASP A 231 -18.58 1.12 -18.97
N ASP A 232 -17.61 2.00 -19.25
CA ASP A 232 -16.20 1.83 -18.89
C ASP A 232 -15.94 2.12 -17.39
N PHE A 233 -16.81 2.94 -16.74
CA PHE A 233 -16.75 3.28 -15.33
C PHE A 233 -18.17 3.42 -14.75
N PRO A 234 -18.89 2.31 -14.55
CA PRO A 234 -20.31 2.32 -14.23
C PRO A 234 -20.63 2.91 -12.85
N GLN A 235 -21.90 3.32 -12.67
CA GLN A 235 -22.38 3.93 -11.42
C GLN A 235 -22.05 3.10 -10.18
N ALA A 236 -22.19 1.77 -10.24
CA ALA A 236 -21.84 0.89 -9.13
C ALA A 236 -20.32 0.94 -8.76
N LEU A 237 -19.45 1.26 -9.73
CA LEU A 237 -18.03 1.49 -9.46
C LEU A 237 -17.81 2.85 -8.79
N ILE A 238 -18.54 3.89 -9.18
CA ILE A 238 -18.51 5.21 -8.50
C ILE A 238 -18.85 5.01 -7.02
N GLU A 239 -19.96 4.33 -6.72
CA GLU A 239 -20.40 4.04 -5.35
C GLU A 239 -19.34 3.25 -4.54
N ALA A 240 -18.66 2.30 -5.18
CA ALA A 240 -17.57 1.56 -4.54
C ALA A 240 -16.34 2.45 -4.31
N VAL A 241 -15.99 3.34 -5.24
CA VAL A 241 -14.90 4.30 -5.10
C VAL A 241 -15.17 5.27 -3.95
N GLU A 242 -16.37 5.85 -3.87
CA GLU A 242 -16.79 6.72 -2.77
C GLU A 242 -16.68 6.04 -1.40
N GLN A 243 -16.90 4.74 -1.36
CA GLN A 243 -16.87 3.97 -0.12
C GLN A 243 -15.46 3.51 0.29
N PHE A 244 -14.56 3.22 -0.65
CA PHE A 244 -13.31 2.51 -0.37
C PHE A 244 -12.04 3.20 -0.85
N ASP A 245 -12.12 4.12 -1.82
CA ASP A 245 -10.95 4.86 -2.29
C ASP A 245 -10.65 6.05 -1.36
N PRO A 246 -9.38 6.37 -1.05
CA PRO A 246 -9.06 7.49 -0.17
C PRO A 246 -9.65 8.83 -0.62
N ALA A 247 -9.51 9.18 -1.89
CA ALA A 247 -10.11 10.40 -2.44
C ALA A 247 -11.64 10.31 -2.44
N GLY A 248 -12.22 9.16 -2.83
CA GLY A 248 -13.66 8.93 -2.77
C GLY A 248 -14.23 9.14 -1.38
N ILE A 249 -13.61 8.56 -0.34
CA ILE A 249 -14.04 8.70 1.06
C ILE A 249 -13.96 10.16 1.55
N LEU A 250 -12.88 10.86 1.24
CA LEU A 250 -12.59 12.17 1.81
C LEU A 250 -13.10 13.32 0.95
N LEU A 251 -13.10 13.14 -0.38
CA LEU A 251 -13.34 14.19 -1.36
C LEU A 251 -14.52 13.91 -2.30
N GLY A 252 -15.29 12.82 -2.09
CA GLY A 252 -16.23 12.21 -3.02
C GLY A 252 -17.24 13.12 -3.73
N GLU A 253 -17.45 14.33 -3.23
CA GLU A 253 -18.31 15.35 -3.87
C GLU A 253 -17.51 16.34 -4.71
N LEU A 254 -16.16 16.21 -4.76
CA LEU A 254 -15.32 17.09 -5.55
C LEU A 254 -15.23 16.59 -6.98
N ASP A 255 -15.52 17.48 -7.92
CA ASP A 255 -15.42 17.19 -9.34
C ASP A 255 -13.94 17.04 -9.76
N THR A 256 -13.52 15.78 -9.92
CA THR A 256 -12.14 15.43 -10.32
C THR A 256 -11.88 15.64 -11.82
N VAL A 257 -12.90 16.00 -12.60
CA VAL A 257 -12.84 16.10 -14.07
C VAL A 257 -12.70 17.54 -14.56
N THR A 258 -12.96 18.54 -13.74
CA THR A 258 -13.06 19.96 -14.15
C THR A 258 -11.73 20.67 -14.39
N GLY A 259 -10.61 20.00 -14.46
CA GLY A 259 -9.33 20.63 -14.82
C GLY A 259 -8.76 21.60 -13.78
N ASP A 260 -9.40 21.73 -12.63
CA ASP A 260 -8.87 22.51 -11.51
C ASP A 260 -7.86 21.62 -10.77
N ASP A 261 -6.57 21.81 -11.06
CA ASP A 261 -5.49 21.02 -10.44
C ASP A 261 -5.35 21.30 -8.93
N HIS A 262 -6.14 22.22 -8.39
CA HIS A 262 -6.12 22.61 -6.99
C HIS A 262 -7.46 22.36 -6.33
N LEU A 263 -7.49 21.41 -5.40
CA LEU A 263 -8.64 21.20 -4.53
C LEU A 263 -8.84 22.42 -3.62
N HIS A 264 -10.05 22.96 -3.58
CA HIS A 264 -10.39 24.08 -2.70
C HIS A 264 -10.23 23.70 -1.22
N PRO A 265 -9.85 24.65 -0.34
CA PRO A 265 -9.90 24.42 1.09
C PRO A 265 -11.34 24.07 1.51
N PRO A 266 -11.54 23.04 2.35
CA PRO A 266 -12.88 22.66 2.77
C PRO A 266 -13.54 23.77 3.60
N SER A 267 -14.82 23.99 3.38
CA SER A 267 -15.69 24.85 4.20
C SER A 267 -15.80 24.30 5.63
N GLU A 268 -16.25 25.10 6.58
CA GLU A 268 -16.45 24.63 7.96
C GLU A 268 -17.47 23.50 8.07
N THR A 269 -18.47 23.48 7.22
CA THR A 269 -19.44 22.37 7.13
C THR A 269 -18.77 21.09 6.66
N GLU A 270 -17.94 21.16 5.62
CA GLU A 270 -17.18 20.02 5.12
C GLU A 270 -16.14 19.54 6.14
N LYS A 271 -15.43 20.43 6.81
CA LYS A 271 -14.51 20.08 7.91
C LYS A 271 -15.27 19.36 9.04
N ALA A 272 -16.45 19.83 9.41
CA ALA A 272 -17.29 19.19 10.43
C ALA A 272 -17.69 17.76 10.01
N ARG A 273 -18.02 17.54 8.73
CA ARG A 273 -18.29 16.20 8.15
C ARG A 273 -17.05 15.31 8.13
N LEU A 274 -15.91 15.86 7.70
CA LEU A 274 -14.69 15.10 7.47
C LEU A 274 -13.95 14.71 8.77
N ARG A 275 -13.98 15.56 9.81
CA ARG A 275 -13.26 15.29 11.07
C ARG A 275 -13.54 13.92 11.68
N PRO A 276 -14.79 13.45 11.86
CA PRO A 276 -15.03 12.11 12.40
C PRO A 276 -14.50 11.00 11.48
N ILE A 277 -14.64 11.14 10.15
CA ILE A 277 -14.18 10.17 9.17
C ILE A 277 -12.63 10.07 9.21
N MET A 278 -11.95 11.21 9.15
CA MET A 278 -10.48 11.25 9.20
C MET A 278 -9.96 10.74 10.54
N ARG A 279 -10.64 11.04 11.65
CA ARG A 279 -10.27 10.53 12.97
C ARG A 279 -10.39 9.02 13.06
N GLU A 280 -11.46 8.44 12.55
CA GLU A 280 -11.65 6.99 12.51
C GLU A 280 -10.58 6.31 11.65
N LYS A 281 -10.29 6.86 10.47
CA LYS A 281 -9.49 6.18 9.43
C LYS A 281 -8.00 6.50 9.47
N LEU A 282 -7.62 7.67 9.95
CA LEU A 282 -6.25 8.18 9.83
C LEU A 282 -5.57 8.50 11.16
N ALA A 283 -6.29 8.66 12.27
CA ALA A 283 -5.68 9.10 13.52
C ALA A 283 -4.49 8.23 13.94
N GLY A 284 -3.36 8.88 14.22
CA GLY A 284 -2.11 8.26 14.66
C GLY A 284 -1.31 7.55 13.57
N LYS A 285 -1.82 7.46 12.35
CA LYS A 285 -1.15 6.71 11.27
C LYS A 285 0.02 7.49 10.68
N LYS A 286 1.07 6.76 10.30
CA LYS A 286 2.27 7.28 9.65
C LYS A 286 2.30 6.82 8.21
N LEU A 287 2.29 7.76 7.27
CA LEU A 287 2.14 7.48 5.85
C LEU A 287 3.33 8.05 5.07
N ILE A 288 3.78 7.32 4.08
CA ILE A 288 4.74 7.80 3.09
C ILE A 288 4.30 7.41 1.69
N ALA A 289 4.21 8.39 0.80
CA ALA A 289 3.97 8.21 -0.62
C ALA A 289 5.26 8.50 -1.39
N LEU A 290 5.70 7.54 -2.20
CA LEU A 290 6.90 7.65 -3.04
C LEU A 290 6.47 7.58 -4.49
N SER A 291 6.73 8.62 -5.27
CA SER A 291 6.24 8.76 -6.64
C SER A 291 7.38 9.02 -7.62
N GLY A 292 7.23 8.57 -8.88
CA GLY A 292 8.17 8.83 -9.95
C GLY A 292 7.75 10.01 -10.81
N GLY A 293 8.64 11.01 -11.00
CA GLY A 293 8.37 12.20 -11.81
C GLY A 293 8.28 11.94 -13.31
N ARG A 294 8.74 10.75 -13.77
CA ARG A 294 8.61 10.30 -15.17
C ARG A 294 7.70 9.09 -15.31
N ASP A 295 6.91 8.78 -14.29
CA ASP A 295 5.97 7.68 -14.31
C ASP A 295 4.80 8.01 -15.26
N ARG A 296 4.64 7.20 -16.31
CA ARG A 296 3.55 7.34 -17.28
C ARG A 296 2.39 6.37 -17.02
N LEU A 297 2.57 5.42 -16.13
CA LEU A 297 1.54 4.43 -15.80
C LEU A 297 0.68 4.88 -14.62
N VAL A 298 1.32 5.46 -13.61
CA VAL A 298 0.69 6.12 -12.46
C VAL A 298 1.34 7.50 -12.29
N PRO A 299 0.98 8.49 -13.15
CA PRO A 299 1.58 9.82 -13.10
C PRO A 299 1.32 10.49 -11.75
N TYR A 300 2.34 11.18 -11.22
CA TYR A 300 2.24 11.87 -9.94
C TYR A 300 1.13 12.92 -9.94
N GLU A 301 0.90 13.57 -11.09
CA GLU A 301 -0.13 14.58 -11.29
C GLU A 301 -1.55 14.08 -10.96
N GLN A 302 -1.76 12.75 -11.00
CA GLN A 302 -3.05 12.16 -10.63
C GLN A 302 -3.20 11.99 -9.11
N SER A 303 -2.09 11.91 -8.37
CA SER A 303 -2.06 11.81 -6.90
C SER A 303 -1.89 13.16 -6.22
N GLU A 304 -1.19 14.09 -6.86
CA GLU A 304 -0.74 15.35 -6.29
C GLU A 304 -1.87 16.19 -5.66
N PRO A 305 -3.05 16.36 -6.29
CA PRO A 305 -4.13 17.15 -5.69
C PRO A 305 -4.57 16.59 -4.34
N PHE A 306 -4.81 15.28 -4.26
CA PHE A 306 -5.17 14.60 -3.00
C PHE A 306 -4.07 14.71 -1.95
N LEU A 307 -2.81 14.42 -2.32
CA LEU A 307 -1.68 14.45 -1.40
C LEU A 307 -1.43 15.86 -0.87
N THR A 308 -1.53 16.88 -1.73
CA THR A 308 -1.41 18.29 -1.36
C THR A 308 -2.52 18.73 -0.41
N TRP A 309 -3.78 18.32 -0.71
CA TRP A 309 -4.92 18.61 0.16
C TRP A 309 -4.74 17.96 1.53
N LEU A 310 -4.36 16.68 1.56
CA LEU A 310 -4.16 15.95 2.82
C LEU A 310 -3.00 16.53 3.63
N LYS A 311 -1.88 16.88 2.99
CA LYS A 311 -0.75 17.57 3.65
C LYS A 311 -1.17 18.88 4.28
N LYS A 312 -1.97 19.71 3.58
CA LYS A 312 -2.51 20.96 4.13
C LYS A 312 -3.44 20.72 5.32
N ALA A 313 -4.29 19.69 5.26
CA ALA A 313 -5.16 19.34 6.38
C ALA A 313 -4.38 18.92 7.63
N LEU A 314 -3.25 18.24 7.44
CA LEU A 314 -2.38 17.70 8.50
C LEU A 314 -1.26 18.63 8.94
N ASP A 315 -1.10 19.82 8.31
CA ASP A 315 0.01 20.72 8.63
C ASP A 315 0.03 21.06 10.13
N LYS A 316 1.21 20.99 10.74
CA LYS A 316 1.36 21.11 12.20
C LYS A 316 1.05 22.52 12.72
N ASN A 317 1.20 23.54 11.88
CA ASN A 317 1.04 24.94 12.29
C ASN A 317 -0.38 25.44 12.05
N ASP A 318 -0.93 25.19 10.85
CA ASP A 318 -2.18 25.77 10.39
C ASP A 318 -3.18 24.74 9.82
N GLY A 319 -2.82 23.47 9.84
CA GLY A 319 -3.71 22.40 9.37
C GLY A 319 -4.96 22.24 10.25
N TRP A 320 -6.11 22.16 9.62
CA TRP A 320 -7.39 22.05 10.31
C TRP A 320 -7.62 20.64 10.94
N PHE A 321 -6.76 19.68 10.65
CA PHE A 321 -6.79 18.31 11.20
C PHE A 321 -5.41 17.89 11.75
N ASN A 322 -4.72 18.76 12.46
CA ASN A 322 -3.36 18.56 12.96
C ASN A 322 -3.26 17.94 14.35
N ASP A 323 -4.39 17.70 15.02
CA ASP A 323 -4.50 17.23 16.40
C ASP A 323 -4.59 15.69 16.55
N CYS A 324 -4.55 14.95 15.44
CA CYS A 324 -4.80 13.51 15.43
C CYS A 324 -3.52 12.64 15.39
N GLY A 325 -2.33 13.25 15.35
CA GLY A 325 -1.04 12.54 15.31
C GLY A 325 -0.75 11.81 14.00
N THR A 326 -1.53 12.05 12.94
CA THR A 326 -1.27 11.54 11.59
C THR A 326 -0.11 12.29 10.94
N GLU A 327 0.74 11.60 10.21
CA GLU A 327 1.83 12.18 9.43
C GLU A 327 1.80 11.63 8.01
N LEU A 328 2.07 12.50 7.03
CA LEU A 328 2.23 12.12 5.64
C LEU A 328 3.52 12.72 5.09
N GLU A 329 4.42 11.85 4.65
CA GLU A 329 5.55 12.21 3.80
C GLU A 329 5.17 11.94 2.34
N ASP A 330 5.43 12.91 1.47
CA ASP A 330 5.16 12.82 0.03
C ASP A 330 6.44 13.19 -0.70
N ILE A 331 7.06 12.21 -1.33
CA ILE A 331 8.40 12.31 -1.91
C ILE A 331 8.34 11.92 -3.39
N LEU A 332 8.77 12.86 -4.23
CA LEU A 332 8.88 12.68 -5.67
C LEU A 332 10.34 12.46 -6.06
N ASP A 333 10.64 11.31 -6.68
CA ASP A 333 11.91 11.08 -7.39
C ASP A 333 11.73 11.60 -8.83
N PRO A 334 12.35 12.75 -9.20
CA PRO A 334 12.08 13.41 -10.47
C PRO A 334 12.53 12.60 -11.69
N ASP A 335 13.44 11.66 -11.52
CA ASP A 335 14.00 10.86 -12.60
C ASP A 335 13.39 9.47 -12.73
N ALA A 336 12.73 8.99 -11.69
CA ALA A 336 12.14 7.65 -11.68
C ALA A 336 10.96 7.55 -12.64
N ARG A 337 10.91 6.43 -13.35
CA ARG A 337 9.75 5.97 -14.12
C ARG A 337 8.84 5.13 -13.22
N HIS A 338 8.06 4.23 -13.82
CA HIS A 338 7.23 3.29 -13.06
C HIS A 338 8.08 2.18 -12.44
N GLU A 339 8.84 2.52 -11.40
CA GLU A 339 9.80 1.64 -10.73
C GLU A 339 10.00 2.04 -9.26
N PHE A 340 10.34 1.09 -8.42
CA PHE A 340 10.81 1.36 -7.06
C PHE A 340 12.30 1.68 -7.11
N SER A 341 12.63 2.95 -7.34
CA SER A 341 13.99 3.43 -7.57
C SER A 341 14.89 3.33 -6.34
N ALA A 342 16.21 3.45 -6.55
CA ALA A 342 17.18 3.44 -5.45
C ALA A 342 17.02 4.61 -4.47
N PRO A 343 16.74 5.85 -4.91
CA PRO A 343 16.38 6.94 -4.00
C PRO A 343 15.13 6.64 -3.18
N MET A 344 14.04 6.16 -3.80
CA MET A 344 12.81 5.78 -3.10
C MET A 344 13.06 4.69 -2.07
N ARG A 345 13.89 3.68 -2.39
CA ARG A 345 14.26 2.63 -1.45
C ARG A 345 14.94 3.20 -0.21
N LYS A 346 15.90 4.12 -0.37
CA LYS A 346 16.59 4.75 0.77
C LYS A 346 15.62 5.50 1.68
N GLU A 347 14.66 6.20 1.10
CA GLU A 347 13.63 6.91 1.87
C GLU A 347 12.69 5.95 2.59
N ALA A 348 12.27 4.85 1.94
CA ALA A 348 11.47 3.81 2.57
C ALA A 348 12.20 3.15 3.75
N GLU A 349 13.50 2.80 3.58
CA GLU A 349 14.34 2.22 4.64
C GLU A 349 14.55 3.21 5.80
N ARG A 350 14.80 4.51 5.50
CA ARG A 350 14.90 5.57 6.51
C ARG A 350 13.61 5.65 7.32
N TRP A 351 12.48 5.85 6.64
CA TRP A 351 11.17 6.00 7.24
C TRP A 351 10.79 4.80 8.13
N LEU A 352 11.03 3.58 7.62
CA LEU A 352 10.77 2.36 8.39
C LEU A 352 11.60 2.29 9.67
N CYS A 353 12.90 2.61 9.59
CA CYS A 353 13.80 2.60 10.75
C CYS A 353 13.40 3.66 11.79
N ASP A 354 13.00 4.85 11.35
CA ASP A 354 12.54 5.93 12.23
C ASP A 354 11.28 5.53 13.00
N LEU A 355 10.34 4.85 12.35
CA LEU A 355 9.13 4.32 12.98
C LEU A 355 9.43 3.23 14.00
N LEU A 356 10.27 2.26 13.64
CA LEU A 356 10.59 1.12 14.50
C LEU A 356 11.41 1.54 15.73
N ALA A 357 12.26 2.56 15.60
CA ALA A 357 13.01 3.15 16.70
C ALA A 357 12.13 3.99 17.66
N GLY A 358 10.86 4.22 17.33
CA GLY A 358 9.96 5.05 18.13
C GLY A 358 10.38 6.53 18.23
N ASN A 359 11.13 7.04 17.25
CA ASN A 359 11.73 8.37 17.28
C ASN A 359 11.11 9.30 16.20
N PRO A 360 9.94 9.91 16.46
CA PRO A 360 9.24 10.76 15.48
C PRO A 360 9.98 12.07 15.14
N ASP A 361 10.98 12.48 15.94
CA ASP A 361 11.64 13.78 15.80
C ASP A 361 12.81 13.80 14.79
N LYS A 362 13.30 12.63 14.33
CA LYS A 362 14.36 12.56 13.31
C LYS A 362 13.87 12.73 11.88
N ALA A 363 12.60 12.50 11.60
CA ALA A 363 11.98 12.74 10.29
C ALA A 363 12.05 14.22 9.85
N ARG A 364 12.34 15.15 10.77
CA ARG A 364 12.33 16.61 10.54
C ARG A 364 13.56 17.19 9.83
N ARG A 365 14.61 16.42 9.56
CA ARG A 365 15.88 16.97 9.06
C ARG A 365 16.06 16.93 7.53
N SER A 366 15.25 16.24 6.76
CA SER A 366 15.44 16.10 5.31
C SER A 366 14.51 16.98 4.44
N SER A 367 13.60 17.76 5.01
CA SER A 367 12.77 18.69 4.22
C SER A 367 13.44 20.05 3.97
N LYS A 368 14.76 20.15 4.17
CA LYS A 368 15.59 21.32 3.86
C LYS A 368 16.79 20.90 3.02
N MET A 369 16.54 20.39 1.82
CA MET A 369 17.49 20.43 0.69
C MET A 369 16.70 20.46 -0.60
#